data_ea9fa6a4cb3e09e58f69d9763d87fac2
#
_entry.id   ea9fa6a4cb3e09e58f69d9763d87fac2
#
_cell.length_a   1.000
_cell.length_b   1.000
_cell.length_c   1.000
_cell.angle_alpha   90.00
_cell.angle_beta   90.00
_cell.angle_gamma   90.00
#
_symmetry.space_group_name_H-M   'P 1'
#
loop_
_entity.id
_entity.type
_entity.pdbx_description
1 polymer ?
#
loop_
_entity_poly.entity_id
_entity_poly.type
_entity_poly.pdbx_seq_one_letter_code
_entity_poly.pdbx_strand_id
1 'polypeptide(L)'
;MTQQVQELPDIHEISKKGQRILEAIPKELAEEHFGQFITIEVDSGDYFMGDTAIEATQKARAKHPDKIFFLGRIGYRTAYTFKGRR
;
A
#
# COMPACT_ATOMS: atom_id res chain seq x y z
N MET A 1 -4.58 -21.65 -25.38
CA MET A 1 -4.41 -21.31 -25.09
C MET A 1 -4.12 -20.91 -24.25
N THR A 2 -3.94 -20.78 -23.95
CA THR A 2 -3.65 -20.43 -23.26
C THR A 2 -3.68 -19.88 -22.57
N GLN A 3 -3.76 -19.54 -22.18
CA GLN A 3 -3.74 -18.98 -21.50
C GLN A 3 -3.27 -18.59 -20.80
N GLN A 4 -3.16 -18.07 -20.61
CA GLN A 4 -2.64 -17.75 -19.84
C GLN A 4 -2.92 -17.31 -18.79
N VAL A 5 -2.83 -17.51 -18.33
CA VAL A 5 -3.16 -17.28 -17.27
C VAL A 5 -2.51 -16.46 -16.71
N GLN A 6 -2.62 -15.80 -16.59
CA GLN A 6 -2.01 -14.99 -16.09
C GLN A 6 -1.81 -15.15 -14.82
N GLU A 7 -0.93 -14.97 -14.29
CA GLU A 7 -0.87 -15.04 -13.07
C GLU A 7 -1.45 -13.96 -12.39
N LEU A 8 -2.42 -14.10 -11.58
CA LEU A 8 -2.98 -13.05 -10.79
C LEU A 8 -2.12 -12.82 -9.58
N PRO A 9 -1.97 -11.60 -9.14
CA PRO A 9 -1.20 -11.34 -7.93
C PRO A 9 -1.83 -12.00 -6.73
N ASP A 10 -1.02 -12.42 -5.81
CA ASP A 10 -1.49 -12.99 -4.58
C ASP A 10 -1.78 -11.84 -3.63
N ILE A 11 -3.05 -11.57 -3.44
CA ILE A 11 -3.48 -10.46 -2.60
C ILE A 11 -3.02 -10.61 -1.17
N HIS A 12 -3.01 -11.83 -0.66
CA HIS A 12 -2.55 -12.05 0.70
C HIS A 12 -1.08 -11.72 0.85
N GLU A 13 -0.31 -12.07 -0.15
CA GLU A 13 1.11 -11.79 -0.13
C GLU A 13 1.36 -10.30 -0.18
N ILE A 14 0.62 -9.60 -1.02
CA ILE A 14 0.73 -8.15 -1.11
C ILE A 14 0.37 -7.49 0.21
N SER A 15 -0.71 -7.96 0.83
CA SER A 15 -1.13 -7.41 2.11
C SER A 15 -0.08 -7.62 3.18
N LYS A 16 0.50 -8.80 3.23
CA LYS A 16 1.51 -9.09 4.23
C LYS A 16 2.74 -8.23 4.04
N LYS A 17 3.20 -8.12 2.82
CA LYS A 17 4.38 -7.31 2.54
C LYS A 17 4.11 -5.84 2.78
N GLY A 18 2.95 -5.37 2.38
CA GLY A 18 2.58 -3.98 2.59
C GLY A 18 2.50 -3.64 4.06
N GLN A 19 1.90 -4.53 4.84
CA GLN A 19 1.78 -4.34 6.26
C GLN A 19 3.15 -4.25 6.91
N ARG A 20 4.04 -5.11 6.48
CA ARG A 20 5.39 -5.15 7.02
C ARG A 20 6.14 -3.86 6.72
N ILE A 21 5.99 -3.37 5.49
CA ILE A 21 6.63 -2.12 5.11
C ILE A 21 6.04 -0.96 5.90
N LEU A 22 4.72 -0.95 6.05
CA LEU A 22 4.06 0.10 6.80
C LEU A 22 4.54 0.14 8.23
N GLU A 23 4.70 -1.03 8.84
CA GLU A 23 5.13 -1.10 10.23
C GLU A 23 6.58 -0.72 10.40
N ALA A 24 7.35 -0.78 9.33
CA ALA A 24 8.77 -0.46 9.39
C ALA A 24 9.07 1.01 9.10
N ILE A 25 8.06 1.81 8.80
CA ILE A 25 8.26 3.22 8.54
C ILE A 25 8.81 3.89 9.80
N PRO A 26 9.84 4.72 9.67
CA PRO A 26 10.43 5.38 10.83
C PRO A 26 9.39 6.17 11.61
N LYS A 27 9.54 6.15 12.91
CA LYS A 27 8.57 6.78 13.78
C LYS A 27 8.40 8.26 13.49
N GLU A 28 9.49 8.94 13.22
CA GLU A 28 9.42 10.36 12.93
C GLU A 28 8.60 10.64 11.69
N LEU A 29 8.80 9.80 10.68
CA LEU A 29 8.07 9.95 9.45
C LEU A 29 6.59 9.68 9.67
N ALA A 30 6.29 8.66 10.45
CA ALA A 30 4.91 8.34 10.76
C ALA A 30 4.23 9.46 11.51
N GLU A 31 4.94 10.10 12.42
CA GLU A 31 4.38 11.20 13.17
C GLU A 31 4.14 12.42 12.29
N GLU A 32 5.07 12.67 11.39
CA GLU A 32 4.96 13.79 10.49
C GLU A 32 3.77 13.65 9.54
N HIS A 33 3.46 12.43 9.18
CA HIS A 33 2.41 12.16 8.22
C HIS A 33 1.21 11.46 8.84
N PHE A 34 1.04 11.65 10.13
CA PHE A 34 -0.05 11.00 10.86
C PHE A 34 -1.40 11.32 10.19
N GLY A 35 -2.17 10.29 9.94
CA GLY A 35 -3.48 10.44 9.33
C GLY A 35 -3.49 10.43 7.83
N GLN A 36 -2.34 10.53 7.20
CA GLN A 36 -2.30 10.52 5.75
C GLN A 36 -2.40 9.11 5.21
N PHE A 37 -2.82 9.01 3.97
CA PHE A 37 -2.88 7.71 3.30
C PHE A 37 -1.52 7.39 2.69
N ILE A 38 -1.23 6.12 2.59
CA ILE A 38 0.03 5.67 2.05
C ILE A 38 -0.25 4.55 1.07
N THR A 39 0.37 4.64 -0.10
CA THR A 39 0.27 3.60 -1.10
C THR A 39 1.66 2.99 -1.24
N ILE A 40 1.75 1.69 -1.13
CA ILE A 40 3.02 1.00 -1.12
C ILE A 40 3.11 0.05 -2.30
N GLU A 41 4.21 0.14 -3.04
CA GLU A 41 4.50 -0.82 -4.08
C GLU A 41 5.44 -1.85 -3.45
N VAL A 42 4.93 -3.05 -3.23
CA VAL A 42 5.61 -3.99 -2.35
C VAL A 42 6.85 -4.63 -2.95
N ASP A 43 6.94 -4.68 -4.26
CA ASP A 43 8.12 -5.28 -4.88
C ASP A 43 9.36 -4.39 -4.73
N SER A 44 9.18 -3.09 -4.87
CA SER A 44 10.28 -2.16 -4.74
C SER A 44 10.42 -1.64 -3.33
N GLY A 45 9.34 -1.67 -2.56
CA GLY A 45 9.34 -1.06 -1.25
C GLY A 45 9.06 0.44 -1.29
N ASP A 46 8.81 1.00 -2.46
CA ASP A 46 8.50 2.42 -2.57
C ASP A 46 7.16 2.72 -1.95
N TYR A 47 7.05 3.87 -1.31
CA TYR A 47 5.75 4.28 -0.80
C TYR A 47 5.53 5.76 -1.06
N PHE A 48 4.26 6.13 -1.11
CA PHE A 48 3.83 7.47 -1.51
C PHE A 48 2.70 7.89 -0.59
N MET A 49 2.73 9.10 -0.12
CA MET A 49 1.75 9.58 0.84
C MET A 49 0.92 10.69 0.26
N GLY A 50 -0.29 10.81 0.75
CA GLY A 50 -1.19 11.87 0.33
C GLY A 50 -2.29 12.08 1.34
N ASP A 51 -2.97 13.20 1.23
CA ASP A 51 -4.08 13.50 2.13
C ASP A 51 -5.29 12.63 1.84
N THR A 52 -5.36 12.10 0.63
CA THR A 52 -6.44 11.20 0.25
C THR A 52 -5.83 9.96 -0.36
N ALA A 53 -6.64 8.89 -0.38
CA ALA A 53 -6.19 7.64 -0.99
C ALA A 53 -5.91 7.84 -2.47
N ILE A 54 -6.71 8.65 -3.14
CA ILE A 54 -6.53 8.90 -4.55
C ILE A 54 -5.19 9.60 -4.80
N GLU A 55 -4.90 10.60 -4.00
CA GLU A 55 -3.66 11.33 -4.16
C GLU A 55 -2.45 10.44 -3.99
N ALA A 56 -2.43 9.63 -2.93
CA ALA A 56 -1.33 8.74 -2.69
C ALA A 56 -1.18 7.73 -3.82
N THR A 57 -2.31 7.21 -4.29
CA THR A 57 -2.30 6.21 -5.35
C THR A 57 -1.84 6.81 -6.69
N GLN A 58 -2.24 8.05 -6.96
CA GLN A 58 -1.80 8.69 -8.19
C GLN A 58 -0.29 8.88 -8.22
N LYS A 59 0.28 9.24 -7.09
CA LYS A 59 1.73 9.36 -7.01
C LYS A 59 2.42 8.03 -7.27
N ALA A 60 1.87 6.98 -6.69
CA ALA A 60 2.44 5.65 -6.86
C ALA A 60 2.33 5.20 -8.30
N ARG A 61 1.18 5.47 -8.90
CA ARG A 61 0.93 5.05 -10.26
C ARG A 61 1.79 5.79 -11.26
N ALA A 62 2.15 7.02 -10.94
CA ALA A 62 3.02 7.79 -11.81
C ALA A 62 4.39 7.13 -11.94
N LYS A 63 4.83 6.48 -10.88
CA LYS A 63 6.13 5.83 -10.91
C LYS A 63 6.03 4.36 -11.29
N HIS A 64 4.96 3.70 -10.90
CA HIS A 64 4.79 2.26 -11.13
C HIS A 64 3.44 2.00 -11.77
N PRO A 65 3.27 2.36 -13.04
CA PRO A 65 1.93 2.35 -13.64
C PRO A 65 1.27 0.99 -13.75
N ASP A 66 2.07 -0.06 -13.77
CA ASP A 66 1.48 -1.39 -13.99
C ASP A 66 1.48 -2.27 -12.77
N LYS A 67 1.68 -1.70 -11.60
CA LYS A 67 1.78 -2.51 -10.39
C LYS A 67 0.51 -2.48 -9.58
N ILE A 68 0.40 -3.44 -8.68
CA ILE A 68 -0.68 -3.50 -7.71
C ILE A 68 -0.15 -2.92 -6.42
N PHE A 69 -0.94 -2.13 -5.74
CA PHE A 69 -0.48 -1.43 -4.56
C PHE A 69 -1.22 -1.85 -3.31
N PHE A 70 -0.54 -1.73 -2.20
CA PHE A 70 -1.15 -1.87 -0.89
C PHE A 70 -1.50 -0.45 -0.42
N LEU A 71 -2.72 -0.25 0.05
CA LEU A 71 -3.14 1.03 0.55
C LEU A 71 -3.35 0.97 2.05
N GLY A 72 -2.78 1.89 2.76
CA GLY A 72 -2.94 1.96 4.19
C GLY A 72 -3.13 3.37 4.65
N ARG A 73 -3.13 3.56 5.97
CA ARG A 73 -3.26 4.89 6.53
C ARG A 73 -2.31 4.98 7.71
N ILE A 74 -1.52 6.03 7.72
CA ILE A 74 -0.48 6.17 8.72
C ILE A 74 -1.08 6.54 10.07
N GLY A 75 -0.70 5.79 11.09
CA GLY A 75 -1.19 6.06 12.43
C GLY A 75 -2.47 5.34 12.80
N TYR A 76 -3.08 4.62 11.86
CA TYR A 76 -4.31 3.90 12.14
C TYR A 76 -4.06 2.42 11.95
N ARG A 77 -3.82 1.75 13.06
CA ARG A 77 -3.43 0.37 12.98
C ARG A 77 -4.37 -0.50 12.30
N THR A 78 -5.64 -0.22 12.31
CA THR A 78 -6.61 -1.11 11.73
C THR A 78 -7.16 -0.65 10.42
N ALA A 79 -6.74 0.49 9.96
CA ALA A 79 -7.36 1.06 8.79
C ALA A 79 -7.19 0.25 7.57
N TYR A 80 -6.13 -0.49 7.49
CA TYR A 80 -5.86 -1.17 6.28
C TYR A 80 -6.02 -2.60 6.39
N THR A 81 -6.55 -3.07 7.45
CA THR A 81 -6.74 -4.43 7.44
C THR A 81 -8.06 -4.75 7.10
N PHE A 82 -8.74 -4.14 6.70
CA PHE A 82 -9.94 -4.35 6.35
C PHE A 82 -10.40 -5.49 6.12
N LYS A 83 -10.31 -6.17 6.59
CA LYS A 83 -10.87 -7.09 6.50
C LYS A 83 -11.84 -7.05 7.22
N GLY A 84 -12.26 -6.64 7.63
CA GLY A 84 -13.06 -6.51 8.09
C GLY A 84 -13.91 -6.29 8.53
N ARG A 85 -14.41 -6.21 8.84
CA ARG A 85 -15.13 -5.93 9.24
C ARG A 85 -15.65 -5.91 9.87
N ARG A 86 -16.09 -5.79 10.26
CA ARG A 86 -16.59 -5.64 10.78
C ARG A 86 -16.88 -5.59 11.04
#